data_5c7f5f198bf3e20e4a48bcd6d2e0571a
#
_entry.id   5c7f5f198bf3e20e4a48bcd6d2e0571a
#
_cell.length_a   1.000
_cell.length_b   1.000
_cell.length_c   1.000
_cell.angle_alpha   90.00
_cell.angle_beta   90.00
_cell.angle_gamma   90.00
#
_symmetry.space_group_name_H-M   'P 1'
#
loop_
_entity.id
_entity.type
_entity.pdbx_description
1 polymer ?
#
loop_
_entity_poly.entity_id
_entity_poly.type
_entity_poly.pdbx_seq_one_letter_code
_entity_poly.pdbx_strand_id
1 'polypeptide(L)' 'MVDEVARAQELELLTQAIQSLPTRCRQIITLRRIYGMSQKEVAAQLGIAEHTVEAQATIGLRKLAEYFERLERRYPFRRE' A
#
# COMPACT_ATOMS: atom_id res chain seq x y z
N MET A 1 12.07 -22.36 -5.44
CA MET A 1 10.91 -22.26 -6.32
C MET A 1 9.84 -21.41 -5.64
N VAL A 2 9.34 -20.40 -6.30
CA VAL A 2 8.33 -19.53 -5.73
C VAL A 2 6.98 -20.20 -5.88
N ASP A 3 6.29 -20.37 -4.76
CA ASP A 3 4.95 -20.92 -4.74
C ASP A 3 3.97 -19.87 -5.27
N GLU A 4 3.32 -20.16 -6.39
CA GLU A 4 2.35 -19.26 -7.01
C GLU A 4 1.15 -19.00 -6.11
N VAL A 5 0.74 -19.99 -5.32
CA VAL A 5 -0.38 -19.85 -4.39
C VAL A 5 0.00 -18.86 -3.28
N ALA A 6 1.19 -18.98 -2.71
CA ALA A 6 1.66 -18.07 -1.68
C ALA A 6 1.78 -16.64 -2.21
N ARG A 7 2.28 -16.49 -3.45
CA ARG A 7 2.40 -15.18 -4.09
C ARG A 7 1.02 -14.55 -4.32
N ALA A 8 0.06 -15.34 -4.78
CA ALA A 8 -1.31 -14.86 -5.00
C ALA A 8 -1.95 -14.43 -3.67
N GLN A 9 -1.70 -15.16 -2.59
CA GLN A 9 -2.21 -14.80 -1.27
C GLN A 9 -1.58 -13.52 -0.76
N GLU A 10 -0.29 -13.31 -0.99
CA GLU A 10 0.41 -12.08 -0.61
C GLU A 10 -0.17 -10.87 -1.34
N LEU A 11 -0.42 -11.01 -2.65
CA LEU A 11 -1.04 -9.95 -3.44
C LEU A 11 -2.45 -9.63 -2.96
N GLU A 12 -3.22 -10.65 -2.61
CA GLU A 12 -4.56 -10.46 -2.09
C GLU A 12 -4.54 -9.71 -0.77
N LEU A 13 -3.64 -10.07 0.15
CA LEU A 13 -3.49 -9.38 1.43
C LEU A 13 -3.08 -7.92 1.23
N LEU A 14 -2.15 -7.67 0.31
CA LEU A 14 -1.74 -6.31 -0.01
C LEU A 14 -2.90 -5.50 -0.58
N THR A 15 -3.67 -6.10 -1.48
CA THR A 15 -4.84 -5.44 -2.07
C THR A 15 -5.87 -5.07 -0.99
N GLN A 16 -6.16 -5.99 -0.09
CA GLN A 16 -7.08 -5.74 1.02
C GLN A 16 -6.56 -4.61 1.92
N ALA A 17 -5.27 -4.62 2.22
CA ALA A 17 -4.65 -3.60 3.05
C ALA A 17 -4.77 -2.22 2.39
N ILE A 18 -4.49 -2.13 1.09
CA ILE A 18 -4.60 -0.88 0.35
C ILE A 18 -6.04 -0.39 0.32
N GLN A 19 -7.00 -1.29 0.16
CA GLN A 19 -8.42 -0.93 0.15
C GLN A 19 -8.90 -0.40 1.51
N SER A 20 -8.20 -0.70 2.59
CA SER A 20 -8.53 -0.18 3.91
C SER A 20 -8.13 1.28 4.11
N LEU A 21 -7.33 1.83 3.20
CA LEU A 21 -6.83 3.20 3.30
C LEU A 21 -7.92 4.22 2.94
N PRO A 22 -7.84 5.44 3.51
CA PRO A 22 -8.68 6.55 3.05
C PRO A 22 -8.46 6.79 1.55
N THR A 23 -9.47 7.30 0.87
CA THR A 23 -9.52 7.40 -0.59
C THR A 23 -8.26 8.01 -1.20
N ARG A 24 -7.82 9.16 -0.72
CA ARG A 24 -6.68 9.85 -1.31
C ARG A 24 -5.37 9.08 -1.10
N CYS A 25 -5.15 8.56 0.11
CA CYS A 25 -3.98 7.72 0.40
C CYS A 25 -3.99 6.49 -0.50
N ARG A 26 -5.14 5.85 -0.65
CA ARG A 26 -5.29 4.67 -1.49
C ARG A 26 -4.93 4.96 -2.95
N GLN A 27 -5.44 6.06 -3.50
CA GLN A 27 -5.13 6.46 -4.87
C GLN A 27 -3.63 6.67 -5.06
N ILE A 28 -3.01 7.38 -4.15
CA ILE A 28 -1.58 7.70 -4.24
C ILE A 28 -0.73 6.45 -4.10
N ILE A 29 -1.01 5.61 -3.11
CA ILE A 29 -0.26 4.37 -2.92
C ILE A 29 -0.42 3.46 -4.14
N THR A 30 -1.62 3.35 -4.69
CA THR A 30 -1.87 2.53 -5.87
C THR A 30 -1.06 3.03 -7.07
N LEU A 31 -1.10 4.33 -7.35
CA LEU A 31 -0.37 4.89 -8.49
C LEU A 31 1.15 4.77 -8.30
N ARG A 32 1.63 4.99 -7.09
CA ARG A 32 3.06 4.94 -6.80
C ARG A 32 3.62 3.52 -6.78
N ARG A 33 2.92 2.59 -6.12
CA ARG A 33 3.45 1.26 -5.84
C ARG A 33 3.01 0.19 -6.84
N ILE A 34 1.80 0.32 -7.36
CA ILE A 34 1.28 -0.67 -8.31
C ILE A 34 1.63 -0.27 -9.74
N TYR A 35 1.39 1.00 -10.09
CA TYR A 35 1.64 1.49 -11.45
C TYR A 35 3.03 2.08 -11.65
N GLY A 36 3.80 2.23 -10.58
CA GLY A 36 5.18 2.70 -10.67
C GLY A 36 5.35 4.15 -11.10
N MET A 37 4.32 4.98 -10.92
CA MET A 37 4.38 6.38 -11.30
C MET A 37 5.28 7.17 -10.34
N SER A 38 5.97 8.17 -10.87
CA SER A 38 6.76 9.08 -10.05
C SER A 38 5.85 10.00 -9.24
N GLN A 39 6.40 10.59 -8.18
CA GLN A 39 5.68 11.58 -7.37
C GLN A 39 5.15 12.73 -8.23
N LYS A 40 5.96 13.21 -9.15
CA LYS A 40 5.60 14.29 -10.07
C LYS A 40 4.43 13.88 -10.96
N GLU A 41 4.48 12.66 -11.50
CA GLU A 41 3.42 12.14 -12.37
C GLU A 41 2.10 11.98 -11.60
N VAL A 42 2.16 11.47 -10.38
CA VAL A 42 0.97 11.33 -9.53
C VAL A 42 0.37 12.71 -9.23
N ALA A 43 1.22 13.67 -8.87
CA ALA A 43 0.77 15.04 -8.60
C ALA A 43 0.04 15.64 -9.80
N ALA A 44 0.61 15.48 -11.00
CA ALA A 44 0.00 15.96 -12.22
C ALA A 44 -1.33 15.27 -12.50
N GLN A 45 -1.38 13.96 -12.36
CA GLN A 45 -2.60 13.18 -12.63
C GLN A 45 -3.74 13.52 -11.68
N LEU A 46 -3.44 13.73 -10.42
CA LEU A 46 -4.46 14.02 -9.41
C LEU A 46 -4.73 15.51 -9.22
N GLY A 47 -3.95 16.37 -9.87
CA GLY A 47 -4.11 17.81 -9.75
C GLY A 47 -3.78 18.34 -8.37
N ILE A 48 -2.76 17.79 -7.73
CA ILE A 48 -2.31 18.19 -6.39
C ILE A 48 -0.82 18.49 -6.39
N ALA A 49 -0.34 19.13 -5.33
CA ALA A 49 1.08 19.46 -5.21
C ALA A 49 1.90 18.20 -4.91
N GLU A 50 3.16 18.20 -5.35
CA GLU A 50 4.05 17.06 -5.10
C GLU A 50 4.26 16.79 -3.61
N HIS A 51 4.38 17.85 -2.79
CA HIS A 51 4.53 17.65 -1.35
C HIS A 51 3.29 17.02 -0.72
N THR A 52 2.12 17.24 -1.30
CA THR A 52 0.88 16.58 -0.85
C THR A 52 0.94 15.09 -1.17
N VAL A 53 1.45 14.72 -2.34
CA VAL A 53 1.66 13.31 -2.71
C VAL A 53 2.58 12.66 -1.70
N GLU A 54 3.71 13.30 -1.38
CA GLU A 54 4.68 12.77 -0.43
C GLU A 54 4.07 12.59 0.96
N ALA A 55 3.35 13.60 1.45
CA ALA A 55 2.72 13.54 2.76
C ALA A 55 1.69 12.40 2.84
N GLN A 56 0.83 12.30 1.83
CA GLN A 56 -0.20 11.27 1.79
C GLN A 56 0.39 9.87 1.61
N ALA A 57 1.46 9.75 0.84
CA ALA A 57 2.16 8.47 0.68
C ALA A 57 2.77 8.03 2.01
N THR A 58 3.37 8.94 2.76
CA THR A 58 3.93 8.65 4.07
C THR A 58 2.86 8.17 5.05
N ILE A 59 1.72 8.87 5.08
CA ILE A 59 0.58 8.49 5.91
C ILE A 59 0.06 7.11 5.50
N GLY A 60 -0.07 6.89 4.19
CA GLY A 60 -0.55 5.61 3.66
C GLY A 60 0.35 4.44 4.04
N LEU A 61 1.66 4.62 3.90
CA LEU A 61 2.62 3.58 4.27
C LEU A 61 2.58 3.26 5.76
N ARG A 62 2.42 4.28 6.61
CA ARG A 62 2.29 4.06 8.04
C ARG A 62 1.02 3.28 8.36
N LYS A 63 -0.10 3.63 7.72
CA LYS A 63 -1.37 2.92 7.91
C LYS A 63 -1.29 1.48 7.43
N LEU A 64 -0.58 1.23 6.34
CA LEU A 64 -0.34 -0.14 5.87
C LEU A 64 0.47 -0.94 6.87
N ALA A 65 1.53 -0.34 7.42
CA ALA A 65 2.34 -1.00 8.44
C ALA A 65 1.49 -1.35 9.67
N GLU A 66 0.64 -0.45 10.11
CA GLU A 66 -0.28 -0.69 11.22
C GLU A 66 -1.29 -1.80 10.90
N TYR A 67 -1.79 -1.83 9.67
CA TYR A 67 -2.71 -2.87 9.22
C TYR A 67 -2.06 -4.25 9.33
N PHE A 68 -0.87 -4.41 8.78
CA PHE A 68 -0.16 -5.69 8.82
C PHE A 68 0.26 -6.07 10.24
N GLU A 69 0.59 -5.09 11.06
CA GLU A 69 0.92 -5.33 12.46
C GLU A 69 -0.28 -5.89 13.23
N ARG A 70 -1.47 -5.32 13.00
CA ARG A 70 -2.70 -5.83 13.61
C ARG A 70 -3.03 -7.24 13.11
N LEU A 71 -2.84 -7.47 11.82
CA LEU A 71 -3.08 -8.78 11.22
C LEU A 71 -2.15 -9.83 11.82
N GLU A 72 -0.88 -9.47 12.01
CA GLU A 72 0.12 -10.35 12.59
C GLU A 72 -0.20 -10.72 14.04
N ARG A 73 -0.73 -9.79 14.82
CA ARG A 73 -1.18 -10.05 16.18
C ARG A 73 -2.37 -11.00 16.23
N ARG A 74 -3.26 -10.88 15.25
CA ARG A 74 -4.48 -11.68 15.18
C ARG A 74 -4.21 -13.07 14.67
N TYR A 75 -3.28 -13.21 13.73
CA TYR A 75 -2.90 -14.46 13.08
C TYR A 75 -1.38 -14.58 13.10
N PRO A 76 -0.80 -14.89 14.26
CA PRO A 76 0.65 -14.92 14.34
C PRO A 76 1.23 -15.99 13.43
N PHE A 77 2.21 -15.59 12.63
CA PHE A 77 2.95 -16.49 11.78
C PHE A 77 4.11 -17.07 12.57
N ARG A 78 4.24 -18.37 12.55
CA ARG A 78 5.39 -19.01 13.14
C ARG A 78 6.47 -19.11 12.09
N ARG A 79 7.61 -18.56 12.42
CA ARG A 79 8.81 -18.73 11.62
C ARG A 79 9.68 -19.74 12.32
N GLU A 80 10.06 -20.74 11.57
CA GLU A 80 10.93 -21.79 12.09
C GLU A 80 12.32 -21.68 11.51
#